data_d0f7cb663871cdcee9d7f44452467544
#
_entry.id   d0f7cb663871cdcee9d7f44452467544
#
_cell.length_a   1.000
_cell.length_b   1.000
_cell.length_c   1.000
_cell.angle_alpha   90.00
_cell.angle_beta   90.00
_cell.angle_gamma   90.00
#
_symmetry.space_group_name_H-M   'P 1'
#
loop_
_entity.id
_entity.type
_entity.pdbx_description
1 polymer ?
#
loop_
_entity_poly.entity_id
_entity_poly.type
_entity_poly.pdbx_seq_one_letter_code
_entity_poly.pdbx_strand_id
1 'polypeptide(L)'
;MSKLFGLAISAALLAASPALAITNLVSNSSFEAGLANWTIGGSDGQNFPPVAIFYNSASAYPIGAFGESVPPDNSVSNSPDAVGQRAAYFVTDLARAQSLSQTIFLTPGRYEFGFSAFAPQNGYNNAGDARFQATILGTTVANYLLSTGPVRTWQAFTGQTTIQTAGLYTVNFQFDTNLNPSKDIVIDRVYVGSVPEPESWAMLLAGFGLIGLMRRRSNSATVVSA
;
A
#
# COMPACT_ATOMS: atom_id res chain seq x y z
N MET A 1 -6.12 69.52 1.55
CA MET A 1 -7.04 68.42 1.87
C MET A 1 -6.55 67.16 1.12
N SER A 2 -5.78 66.34 1.80
CA SER A 2 -5.22 65.10 1.21
C SER A 2 -5.83 63.93 1.96
N LYS A 3 -6.63 63.09 1.25
CA LYS A 3 -7.24 61.87 1.78
C LYS A 3 -6.29 60.71 1.53
N LEU A 4 -5.65 60.19 2.58
CA LEU A 4 -4.93 58.93 2.51
C LEU A 4 -5.92 57.77 2.54
N PHE A 5 -5.99 57.02 1.45
CA PHE A 5 -6.68 55.73 1.41
C PHE A 5 -5.73 54.63 1.95
N GLY A 6 -6.05 54.15 3.10
CA GLY A 6 -5.35 52.96 3.66
C GLY A 6 -5.81 51.68 3.00
N LEU A 7 -4.93 51.05 2.26
CA LEU A 7 -5.13 49.76 1.64
C LEU A 7 -4.84 48.66 2.69
N ALA A 8 -5.89 48.02 3.21
CA ALA A 8 -5.73 46.86 4.12
C ALA A 8 -5.46 45.61 3.26
N ILE A 9 -4.22 45.17 3.25
CA ILE A 9 -3.83 43.90 2.66
C ILE A 9 -4.20 42.80 3.68
N SER A 10 -5.26 42.04 3.37
CA SER A 10 -5.60 40.81 4.10
C SER A 10 -4.68 39.70 3.64
N ALA A 11 -3.66 39.38 4.44
CA ALA A 11 -2.85 38.18 4.20
C ALA A 11 -3.70 36.94 4.53
N ALA A 12 -4.15 36.23 3.51
CA ALA A 12 -4.71 34.90 3.68
C ALA A 12 -3.56 33.92 4.01
N LEU A 13 -3.44 33.51 5.26
CA LEU A 13 -2.60 32.38 5.64
C LEU A 13 -3.21 31.13 5.01
N LEU A 14 -2.59 30.64 3.95
CA LEU A 14 -2.78 29.28 3.48
C LEU A 14 -2.18 28.35 4.53
N ALA A 15 -2.99 27.91 5.46
CA ALA A 15 -2.62 26.80 6.35
C ALA A 15 -2.48 25.55 5.47
N ALA A 16 -1.24 25.11 5.25
CA ALA A 16 -0.99 23.78 4.67
C ALA A 16 -1.59 22.78 5.65
N SER A 17 -2.67 22.11 5.21
CA SER A 17 -3.24 21.00 5.98
C SER A 17 -2.18 19.90 6.08
N PRO A 18 -1.88 19.38 7.28
CA PRO A 18 -1.03 18.21 7.39
C PRO A 18 -1.70 17.09 6.57
N ALA A 19 -0.97 16.53 5.61
CA ALA A 19 -1.40 15.30 4.98
C ALA A 19 -1.48 14.25 6.10
N LEU A 20 -2.68 13.76 6.40
CA LEU A 20 -2.82 12.64 7.31
C LEU A 20 -2.15 11.44 6.65
N ALA A 21 -1.15 10.89 7.33
CA ALA A 21 -0.52 9.66 6.90
C ALA A 21 -1.60 8.57 6.84
N ILE A 22 -1.66 7.86 5.72
CA ILE A 22 -2.53 6.71 5.55
C ILE A 22 -2.17 5.68 6.63
N THR A 23 -3.15 5.26 7.44
CA THR A 23 -2.94 4.14 8.36
C THR A 23 -3.13 2.84 7.58
N ASN A 24 -2.13 1.95 7.61
CA ASN A 24 -2.25 0.66 6.98
C ASN A 24 -3.17 -0.27 7.79
N LEU A 25 -4.16 -0.84 7.14
CA LEU A 25 -5.11 -1.78 7.73
C LEU A 25 -4.68 -3.24 7.58
N VAL A 26 -3.64 -3.51 6.78
CA VAL A 26 -3.05 -4.84 6.62
C VAL A 26 -2.06 -5.09 7.75
N SER A 27 -2.26 -6.16 8.50
CA SER A 27 -1.35 -6.56 9.57
C SER A 27 -0.11 -7.25 8.99
N ASN A 28 1.07 -6.97 9.57
CA ASN A 28 2.35 -7.54 9.10
C ASN A 28 2.54 -7.40 7.58
N SER A 29 2.27 -6.22 7.09
CA SER A 29 2.20 -5.82 5.69
C SER A 29 3.54 -5.86 4.95
N SER A 30 4.66 -5.73 5.69
CA SER A 30 6.04 -5.83 5.19
C SER A 30 6.74 -7.11 5.67
N PHE A 31 5.97 -8.11 6.12
CA PHE A 31 6.43 -9.47 6.44
C PHE A 31 7.55 -9.57 7.51
N GLU A 32 7.72 -8.56 8.33
CA GLU A 32 8.79 -8.51 9.36
C GLU A 32 8.64 -9.58 10.44
N ALA A 33 7.41 -10.00 10.73
CA ALA A 33 7.10 -11.13 11.62
C ALA A 33 6.94 -12.46 10.86
N GLY A 34 7.67 -12.64 9.75
CA GLY A 34 7.46 -13.78 8.87
C GLY A 34 6.10 -13.69 8.15
N LEU A 35 5.39 -14.79 8.07
CA LEU A 35 4.04 -14.82 7.51
C LEU A 35 2.94 -14.79 8.58
N ALA A 36 3.23 -14.29 9.80
CA ALA A 36 2.21 -14.11 10.83
C ALA A 36 1.06 -13.21 10.31
N ASN A 37 -0.19 -13.59 10.62
CA ASN A 37 -1.43 -12.96 10.15
C ASN A 37 -1.75 -13.18 8.66
N TRP A 38 -0.95 -13.93 7.93
CA TRP A 38 -1.23 -14.35 6.57
C TRP A 38 -1.65 -15.81 6.54
N THR A 39 -2.63 -16.12 5.71
CA THR A 39 -3.10 -17.49 5.46
C THR A 39 -2.50 -17.99 4.17
N ILE A 40 -1.80 -19.11 4.23
CA ILE A 40 -1.28 -19.84 3.07
C ILE A 40 -2.39 -20.73 2.54
N GLY A 41 -2.65 -20.69 1.23
CA GLY A 41 -3.62 -21.53 0.53
C GLY A 41 -3.06 -22.14 -0.74
N GLY A 42 -3.90 -22.94 -1.42
CA GLY A 42 -3.52 -23.65 -2.63
C GLY A 42 -2.60 -24.85 -2.36
N SER A 43 -1.90 -25.32 -3.40
CA SER A 43 -0.93 -26.40 -3.28
C SER A 43 0.40 -26.01 -3.93
N ASP A 44 1.49 -26.55 -3.40
CA ASP A 44 2.83 -26.34 -3.92
C ASP A 44 3.47 -27.57 -4.56
N GLY A 45 2.92 -28.77 -4.34
CA GLY A 45 3.38 -30.02 -4.95
C GLY A 45 4.84 -30.43 -4.67
N GLN A 46 5.66 -29.51 -4.15
CA GLN A 46 7.09 -29.69 -3.87
C GLN A 46 7.46 -29.44 -2.41
N ASN A 47 6.49 -29.04 -1.57
CA ASN A 47 6.72 -28.63 -0.20
C ASN A 47 7.62 -27.37 -0.07
N PHE A 48 7.41 -26.42 -0.99
CA PHE A 48 7.98 -25.07 -0.96
C PHE A 48 6.85 -24.02 -0.77
N PRO A 49 6.23 -23.96 0.42
CA PRO A 49 5.23 -22.93 0.70
C PRO A 49 5.86 -21.52 0.61
N PRO A 50 5.06 -20.47 0.44
CA PRO A 50 5.57 -19.11 0.54
C PRO A 50 6.26 -18.90 1.88
N VAL A 51 7.35 -18.12 1.88
CA VAL A 51 8.14 -17.79 3.09
C VAL A 51 8.48 -16.32 3.10
N ALA A 52 8.84 -15.79 4.28
CA ALA A 52 9.42 -14.46 4.39
C ALA A 52 10.96 -14.59 4.36
N ILE A 53 11.58 -14.16 3.26
CA ILE A 53 13.03 -14.13 3.10
C ILE A 53 13.64 -12.83 3.62
N PHE A 54 14.95 -12.83 3.90
CA PHE A 54 15.67 -11.62 4.25
C PHE A 54 16.20 -10.89 3.02
N TYR A 55 16.08 -9.57 3.02
CA TYR A 55 16.80 -8.72 2.08
C TYR A 55 18.32 -8.91 2.21
N ASN A 56 19.02 -8.70 1.12
CA ASN A 56 20.47 -8.80 1.00
C ASN A 56 21.05 -10.15 1.44
N SER A 57 20.22 -11.20 1.54
CA SER A 57 20.68 -12.56 1.85
C SER A 57 20.85 -13.36 0.56
N ALA A 58 22.06 -13.85 0.30
CA ALA A 58 22.36 -14.81 -0.75
C ALA A 58 22.22 -16.27 -0.29
N SER A 59 21.54 -16.51 0.82
CA SER A 59 21.26 -17.86 1.30
C SER A 59 20.25 -18.59 0.41
N ALA A 60 20.24 -19.92 0.51
CA ALA A 60 19.18 -20.74 -0.09
C ALA A 60 17.83 -20.53 0.62
N TYR A 61 16.76 -21.01 -0.02
CA TYR A 61 15.45 -21.16 0.60
C TYR A 61 15.56 -21.97 1.93
N PRO A 62 14.87 -21.58 3.01
CA PRO A 62 13.82 -20.55 3.12
C PRO A 62 14.35 -19.16 3.57
N ILE A 63 15.64 -18.93 3.59
CA ILE A 63 16.25 -17.71 4.14
C ILE A 63 16.40 -16.62 3.08
N GLY A 64 16.75 -17.01 1.85
CA GLY A 64 16.91 -16.14 0.70
C GLY A 64 16.29 -16.71 -0.56
N ALA A 65 16.45 -16.04 -1.69
CA ALA A 65 15.89 -16.43 -2.99
C ALA A 65 16.87 -17.35 -3.75
N PHE A 66 17.07 -18.57 -3.26
CA PHE A 66 17.94 -19.61 -3.87
C PHE A 66 19.34 -19.12 -4.24
N GLY A 67 20.01 -18.44 -3.33
CA GLY A 67 21.37 -17.96 -3.53
C GLY A 67 21.47 -16.61 -4.21
N GLU A 68 20.35 -15.95 -4.48
CA GLU A 68 20.30 -14.58 -4.98
C GLU A 68 19.97 -13.58 -3.87
N SER A 69 20.69 -12.46 -3.87
CA SER A 69 20.42 -11.35 -2.96
C SER A 69 19.30 -10.48 -3.53
N VAL A 70 18.16 -10.44 -2.84
CA VAL A 70 17.06 -9.52 -3.15
C VAL A 70 17.34 -8.20 -2.42
N PRO A 71 17.47 -7.06 -3.13
CA PRO A 71 17.69 -5.77 -2.48
C PRO A 71 16.42 -5.30 -1.75
N PRO A 72 16.54 -4.42 -0.75
CA PRO A 72 15.39 -3.76 -0.15
C PRO A 72 14.51 -3.06 -1.19
N ASP A 73 13.20 -3.04 -0.96
CA ASP A 73 12.24 -2.40 -1.86
C ASP A 73 12.55 -0.90 -2.01
N ASN A 74 12.90 -0.49 -3.22
CA ASN A 74 13.16 0.89 -3.61
C ASN A 74 12.10 1.45 -4.58
N SER A 75 10.97 0.76 -4.74
CA SER A 75 9.88 1.25 -5.57
C SER A 75 9.23 2.51 -5.00
N VAL A 76 8.66 3.32 -5.89
CA VAL A 76 7.80 4.44 -5.48
C VAL A 76 6.44 3.89 -5.08
N SER A 77 6.25 3.66 -3.79
CA SER A 77 5.04 3.09 -3.22
C SER A 77 4.37 4.09 -2.27
N ASN A 78 3.03 4.09 -2.25
CA ASN A 78 2.23 4.86 -1.29
C ASN A 78 2.04 4.12 0.04
N SER A 79 2.66 2.96 0.22
CA SER A 79 2.62 2.26 1.50
C SER A 79 3.13 3.16 2.63
N PRO A 80 2.39 3.30 3.74
CA PRO A 80 2.83 4.09 4.88
C PRO A 80 3.94 3.39 5.69
N ASP A 81 4.15 2.09 5.44
CA ASP A 81 5.13 1.31 6.18
C ASP A 81 6.54 1.51 5.64
N ALA A 82 7.49 1.56 6.53
CA ALA A 82 8.90 1.59 6.15
C ALA A 82 9.29 0.27 5.47
N VAL A 83 10.25 0.35 4.57
CA VAL A 83 10.94 -0.84 4.06
C VAL A 83 11.68 -1.50 5.21
N GLY A 84 11.34 -2.75 5.51
CA GLY A 84 11.93 -3.51 6.59
C GLY A 84 13.17 -4.30 6.18
N GLN A 85 13.25 -5.52 6.70
CA GLN A 85 14.34 -6.45 6.43
C GLN A 85 13.89 -7.71 5.69
N ARG A 86 12.59 -7.87 5.46
CA ARG A 86 11.99 -9.08 4.90
C ARG A 86 10.99 -8.78 3.80
N ALA A 87 10.72 -9.82 3.00
CA ALA A 87 9.69 -9.80 1.97
C ALA A 87 9.13 -11.23 1.77
N ALA A 88 7.90 -11.37 1.32
CA ALA A 88 7.31 -12.68 1.04
C ALA A 88 7.75 -13.18 -0.34
N TYR A 89 8.11 -14.47 -0.41
CA TYR A 89 8.69 -15.13 -1.57
C TYR A 89 7.87 -16.34 -2.00
N PHE A 90 7.48 -16.39 -3.26
CA PHE A 90 6.83 -17.51 -3.94
C PHE A 90 7.79 -18.13 -4.92
N VAL A 91 8.01 -19.46 -4.82
CA VAL A 91 9.11 -20.12 -5.50
C VAL A 91 8.80 -21.53 -6.03
N THR A 92 7.67 -22.13 -5.65
CA THR A 92 7.42 -23.52 -6.03
C THR A 92 7.13 -23.69 -7.51
N ASP A 93 7.77 -24.69 -8.15
CA ASP A 93 7.56 -25.02 -9.57
C ASP A 93 6.22 -25.69 -9.86
N LEU A 94 5.57 -26.25 -8.85
CA LEU A 94 4.31 -26.99 -8.99
C LEU A 94 3.15 -26.28 -8.28
N ALA A 95 3.17 -24.95 -8.28
CA ALA A 95 2.10 -24.13 -7.69
C ALA A 95 0.77 -24.35 -8.42
N ARG A 96 -0.29 -24.56 -7.62
CA ARG A 96 -1.67 -24.55 -8.09
C ARG A 96 -2.49 -23.70 -7.13
N ALA A 97 -2.82 -22.49 -7.59
CA ALA A 97 -3.48 -21.47 -6.77
C ALA A 97 -2.79 -21.25 -5.41
N GLN A 98 -1.45 -21.43 -5.35
CA GLN A 98 -0.69 -21.12 -4.14
C GLN A 98 -0.94 -19.67 -3.77
N SER A 99 -1.28 -19.40 -2.52
CA SER A 99 -1.72 -18.05 -2.17
C SER A 99 -1.25 -17.61 -0.79
N LEU A 100 -1.13 -16.29 -0.63
CA LEU A 100 -1.12 -15.60 0.64
C LEU A 100 -2.33 -14.69 0.71
N SER A 101 -3.12 -14.81 1.76
CA SER A 101 -4.31 -13.98 1.94
C SER A 101 -4.46 -13.46 3.36
N GLN A 102 -5.09 -12.31 3.47
CA GLN A 102 -5.49 -11.72 4.74
C GLN A 102 -6.88 -11.10 4.60
N THR A 103 -7.73 -11.28 5.61
CA THR A 103 -9.05 -10.67 5.67
C THR A 103 -9.03 -9.50 6.64
N ILE A 104 -9.54 -8.35 6.20
CA ILE A 104 -9.61 -7.11 6.96
C ILE A 104 -11.05 -6.62 7.03
N PHE A 105 -11.44 -5.97 8.13
CA PHE A 105 -12.75 -5.34 8.24
C PHE A 105 -12.69 -3.89 7.77
N LEU A 106 -13.60 -3.53 6.85
CA LEU A 106 -13.70 -2.17 6.32
C LEU A 106 -15.09 -1.59 6.56
N THR A 107 -15.12 -0.29 6.75
CA THR A 107 -16.35 0.54 6.77
C THR A 107 -16.58 1.17 5.39
N PRO A 108 -17.78 1.69 5.09
CA PRO A 108 -18.02 2.46 3.87
C PRO A 108 -17.04 3.63 3.75
N GLY A 109 -16.48 3.85 2.54
CA GLY A 109 -15.50 4.90 2.28
C GLY A 109 -14.63 4.59 1.07
N ARG A 110 -13.75 5.53 0.72
CA ARG A 110 -12.74 5.34 -0.33
C ARG A 110 -11.46 4.76 0.27
N TYR A 111 -10.89 3.79 -0.42
CA TYR A 111 -9.66 3.13 -0.02
C TYR A 111 -8.66 3.14 -1.16
N GLU A 112 -7.41 3.39 -0.81
CA GLU A 112 -6.25 3.16 -1.65
C GLU A 112 -5.51 1.93 -1.15
N PHE A 113 -4.96 1.15 -2.07
CA PHE A 113 -4.26 -0.09 -1.75
C PHE A 113 -3.19 -0.39 -2.78
N GLY A 114 -2.26 -1.24 -2.40
CA GLY A 114 -1.20 -1.67 -3.30
C GLY A 114 -0.20 -2.60 -2.63
N PHE A 115 0.85 -2.91 -3.38
CA PHE A 115 1.99 -3.70 -2.96
C PHE A 115 3.16 -3.46 -3.92
N SER A 116 4.33 -3.97 -3.57
CA SER A 116 5.50 -4.00 -4.45
C SER A 116 5.87 -5.43 -4.83
N ALA A 117 6.42 -5.64 -6.02
CA ALA A 117 6.86 -6.94 -6.49
C ALA A 117 8.25 -6.87 -7.15
N PHE A 118 9.00 -7.96 -7.05
CA PHE A 118 10.35 -8.13 -7.58
C PHE A 118 10.53 -9.55 -8.11
N ALA A 119 11.03 -9.69 -9.34
CA ALA A 119 11.40 -11.00 -9.89
C ALA A 119 12.90 -11.24 -9.74
N PRO A 120 13.34 -12.25 -8.94
CA PRO A 120 14.75 -12.63 -8.83
C PRO A 120 15.28 -13.15 -10.16
N GLN A 121 16.55 -12.86 -10.48
CA GLN A 121 17.16 -13.28 -11.75
C GLN A 121 17.29 -14.80 -11.85
N ASN A 122 17.62 -15.48 -10.75
CA ASN A 122 17.76 -16.92 -10.73
C ASN A 122 16.45 -17.61 -11.13
N GLY A 123 15.34 -17.25 -10.47
CA GLY A 123 14.03 -17.75 -10.83
C GLY A 123 13.59 -17.30 -12.23
N TYR A 124 13.87 -16.05 -12.62
CA TYR A 124 13.51 -15.53 -13.92
C TYR A 124 14.19 -16.28 -15.09
N ASN A 125 15.40 -16.81 -14.90
CA ASN A 125 16.13 -17.59 -15.90
C ASN A 125 15.57 -19.01 -16.12
N ASN A 126 14.64 -19.47 -15.28
CA ASN A 126 14.01 -20.77 -15.41
C ASN A 126 13.20 -20.87 -16.74
N ALA A 127 13.17 -22.06 -17.32
CA ALA A 127 12.50 -22.30 -18.61
C ALA A 127 10.97 -22.18 -18.52
N GLY A 128 10.41 -22.53 -17.36
CA GLY A 128 8.99 -22.39 -17.07
C GLY A 128 8.61 -20.95 -16.78
N ASP A 129 7.31 -20.69 -16.76
CA ASP A 129 6.74 -19.40 -16.41
C ASP A 129 5.77 -19.53 -15.24
N ALA A 130 5.52 -18.44 -14.58
CA ALA A 130 4.54 -18.36 -13.51
C ALA A 130 3.56 -17.22 -13.79
N ARG A 131 2.30 -17.45 -13.45
CA ARG A 131 1.27 -16.41 -13.40
C ARG A 131 1.17 -15.89 -11.97
N PHE A 132 1.29 -14.61 -11.84
CA PHE A 132 1.05 -13.92 -10.58
C PHE A 132 -0.20 -13.05 -10.67
N GLN A 133 -1.08 -13.16 -9.68
CA GLN A 133 -2.29 -12.36 -9.58
C GLN A 133 -2.41 -11.78 -8.17
N ALA A 134 -2.68 -10.49 -8.09
CA ALA A 134 -3.02 -9.81 -6.86
C ALA A 134 -4.44 -9.24 -6.95
N THR A 135 -5.30 -9.64 -6.03
CA THR A 135 -6.66 -9.13 -5.89
C THR A 135 -6.81 -8.51 -4.51
N ILE A 136 -7.07 -7.23 -4.46
CA ILE A 136 -7.22 -6.47 -3.21
C ILE A 136 -8.60 -5.83 -3.22
N LEU A 137 -9.39 -6.06 -2.18
CA LEU A 137 -10.77 -5.54 -2.04
C LEU A 137 -11.67 -5.83 -3.25
N GLY A 138 -11.50 -7.00 -3.86
CA GLY A 138 -12.25 -7.39 -5.07
C GLY A 138 -11.73 -6.78 -6.37
N THR A 139 -10.70 -5.95 -6.33
CA THR A 139 -10.07 -5.34 -7.51
C THR A 139 -8.81 -6.10 -7.89
N THR A 140 -8.68 -6.54 -9.15
CA THR A 140 -7.43 -7.11 -9.66
C THR A 140 -6.43 -5.99 -9.90
N VAL A 141 -5.35 -5.96 -9.12
CA VAL A 141 -4.29 -4.95 -9.17
C VAL A 141 -3.15 -5.39 -10.07
N ALA A 142 -2.88 -6.69 -10.09
CA ALA A 142 -1.90 -7.32 -10.97
C ALA A 142 -2.41 -8.66 -11.48
N ASN A 143 -2.16 -8.98 -12.74
CA ASN A 143 -2.42 -10.29 -13.34
C ASN A 143 -1.55 -10.44 -14.58
N TYR A 144 -0.39 -11.06 -14.45
CA TYR A 144 0.57 -11.17 -15.54
C TYR A 144 1.41 -12.45 -15.44
N LEU A 145 2.06 -12.81 -16.54
CA LEU A 145 3.12 -13.81 -16.57
C LEU A 145 4.45 -13.13 -16.16
N LEU A 146 5.23 -13.77 -15.31
CA LEU A 146 6.48 -13.20 -14.83
C LEU A 146 7.48 -12.93 -15.95
N SER A 147 7.44 -13.71 -17.04
CA SER A 147 8.25 -13.46 -18.24
C SER A 147 7.97 -12.11 -18.92
N THR A 148 6.83 -11.49 -18.66
CA THR A 148 6.46 -10.18 -19.23
C THR A 148 6.78 -9.01 -18.31
N GLY A 149 7.19 -9.28 -17.07
CA GLY A 149 7.53 -8.30 -16.07
C GLY A 149 9.03 -7.92 -16.05
N PRO A 150 9.40 -6.86 -15.36
CA PRO A 150 10.79 -6.52 -15.15
C PRO A 150 11.47 -7.52 -14.21
N VAL A 151 12.74 -7.83 -14.48
CA VAL A 151 13.59 -8.63 -13.62
C VAL A 151 14.53 -7.72 -12.81
N ARG A 152 14.82 -8.10 -11.56
CA ARG A 152 15.72 -7.36 -10.64
C ARG A 152 15.35 -5.89 -10.43
N THR A 153 14.08 -5.59 -10.54
CA THR A 153 13.54 -4.23 -10.34
C THR A 153 12.27 -4.31 -9.52
N TRP A 154 12.23 -3.58 -8.43
CA TRP A 154 11.00 -3.42 -7.66
C TRP A 154 9.98 -2.59 -8.42
N GLN A 155 8.79 -3.08 -8.50
CA GLN A 155 7.65 -2.44 -9.17
C GLN A 155 6.49 -2.30 -8.21
N ALA A 156 5.97 -1.08 -8.06
CA ALA A 156 4.77 -0.83 -7.26
C ALA A 156 3.51 -1.01 -8.10
N PHE A 157 2.50 -1.64 -7.50
CA PHE A 157 1.15 -1.79 -8.02
C PHE A 157 0.18 -1.12 -7.08
N THR A 158 -0.71 -0.29 -7.60
CA THR A 158 -1.65 0.49 -6.80
C THR A 158 -3.05 0.44 -7.39
N GLY A 159 -4.04 0.64 -6.56
CA GLY A 159 -5.44 0.75 -6.96
C GLY A 159 -6.25 1.53 -5.94
N GLN A 160 -7.45 1.90 -6.32
CA GLN A 160 -8.43 2.55 -5.45
C GLN A 160 -9.79 1.93 -5.66
N THR A 161 -10.59 1.88 -4.59
CA THR A 161 -11.99 1.44 -4.65
C THR A 161 -12.84 2.18 -3.63
N THR A 162 -14.14 2.14 -3.82
CA THR A 162 -15.10 2.64 -2.83
C THR A 162 -15.87 1.47 -2.23
N ILE A 163 -15.76 1.31 -0.93
CA ILE A 163 -16.51 0.33 -0.15
C ILE A 163 -17.88 0.95 0.17
N GLN A 164 -18.95 0.27 -0.23
CA GLN A 164 -20.34 0.72 0.01
C GLN A 164 -20.94 0.13 1.29
N THR A 165 -20.48 -1.07 1.69
CA THR A 165 -21.05 -1.80 2.82
C THR A 165 -19.95 -2.24 3.76
N ALA A 166 -20.15 -2.01 5.07
CA ALA A 166 -19.23 -2.50 6.08
C ALA A 166 -19.17 -4.04 6.06
N GLY A 167 -17.95 -4.60 6.15
CA GLY A 167 -17.78 -6.04 6.09
C GLY A 167 -16.33 -6.49 6.04
N LEU A 168 -16.15 -7.78 5.83
CA LEU A 168 -14.85 -8.42 5.66
C LEU A 168 -14.46 -8.43 4.20
N TYR A 169 -13.25 -7.95 3.92
CA TYR A 169 -12.67 -7.87 2.58
C TYR A 169 -11.30 -8.54 2.58
N THR A 170 -10.94 -9.11 1.43
CA THR A 170 -9.72 -9.91 1.32
C THR A 170 -8.66 -9.19 0.51
N VAL A 171 -7.41 -9.29 1.00
CA VAL A 171 -6.17 -9.09 0.25
C VAL A 171 -5.68 -10.47 -0.13
N ASN A 172 -5.48 -10.76 -1.42
CA ASN A 172 -5.07 -12.08 -1.89
C ASN A 172 -4.02 -11.97 -2.99
N PHE A 173 -2.94 -12.69 -2.82
CA PHE A 173 -1.90 -12.93 -3.82
C PHE A 173 -1.95 -14.39 -4.22
N GLN A 174 -2.01 -14.66 -5.52
CA GLN A 174 -2.06 -16.00 -6.07
C GLN A 174 -0.93 -16.23 -7.05
N PHE A 175 -0.35 -17.41 -6.97
CA PHE A 175 0.78 -17.84 -7.76
C PHE A 175 0.51 -19.22 -8.37
N ASP A 176 0.63 -19.32 -9.68
CA ASP A 176 0.44 -20.53 -10.46
C ASP A 176 1.62 -20.74 -11.42
N THR A 177 2.13 -21.97 -11.52
CA THR A 177 3.26 -22.29 -12.37
C THR A 177 2.88 -23.31 -13.45
N ASN A 178 3.61 -23.33 -14.55
CA ASN A 178 3.31 -24.21 -15.70
C ASN A 178 4.32 -25.34 -15.89
N LEU A 179 5.57 -25.16 -15.52
CA LEU A 179 6.66 -26.12 -15.72
C LEU A 179 7.58 -26.16 -14.49
N ASN A 180 8.50 -27.10 -14.50
CA ASN A 180 9.59 -27.23 -13.52
C ASN A 180 10.94 -27.22 -14.28
N PRO A 181 11.89 -26.29 -13.98
CA PRO A 181 11.74 -25.18 -13.02
C PRO A 181 10.94 -24.00 -13.61
N SER A 182 10.26 -23.26 -12.74
CA SER A 182 9.44 -22.09 -13.07
C SER A 182 10.03 -20.79 -12.52
N LYS A 183 9.42 -19.65 -12.86
CA LYS A 183 9.86 -18.33 -12.38
C LYS A 183 9.32 -18.04 -10.98
N ASP A 184 10.03 -17.19 -10.26
CA ASP A 184 9.78 -16.82 -8.86
C ASP A 184 9.37 -15.36 -8.72
N ILE A 185 8.71 -15.02 -7.61
CA ILE A 185 8.37 -13.63 -7.28
C ILE A 185 8.52 -13.35 -5.79
N VAL A 186 8.96 -12.15 -5.48
CA VAL A 186 9.00 -11.57 -4.14
C VAL A 186 8.00 -10.42 -4.07
N ILE A 187 7.26 -10.31 -2.98
CA ILE A 187 6.32 -9.19 -2.75
C ILE A 187 6.58 -8.54 -1.40
N ASP A 188 6.32 -7.23 -1.30
CA ASP A 188 6.47 -6.47 -0.06
C ASP A 188 5.53 -5.26 -0.02
N ARG A 189 5.53 -4.57 1.12
CA ARG A 189 4.86 -3.28 1.38
C ARG A 189 3.39 -3.28 0.97
N VAL A 190 2.69 -4.34 1.32
CA VAL A 190 1.25 -4.46 1.09
C VAL A 190 0.51 -3.43 1.94
N TYR A 191 -0.41 -2.69 1.36
CA TYR A 191 -1.19 -1.73 2.13
C TYR A 191 -2.64 -1.63 1.65
N VAL A 192 -3.49 -1.31 2.58
CA VAL A 192 -4.87 -0.84 2.39
C VAL A 192 -5.07 0.30 3.38
N GLY A 193 -5.43 1.47 2.91
CA GLY A 193 -5.68 2.63 3.76
C GLY A 193 -6.86 3.46 3.28
N SER A 194 -7.56 4.09 4.22
CA SER A 194 -8.65 5.00 3.90
C SER A 194 -8.13 6.30 3.31
N VAL A 195 -8.77 6.77 2.25
CA VAL A 195 -8.50 8.08 1.65
C VAL A 195 -9.48 9.09 2.27
N PRO A 196 -9.01 10.12 3.00
CA PRO A 196 -9.88 11.14 3.56
C PRO A 196 -10.66 11.86 2.44
N GLU A 197 -11.96 12.03 2.61
CA GLU A 197 -12.78 12.74 1.64
C GLU A 197 -12.44 14.24 1.64
N PRO A 198 -12.22 14.86 0.46
CA PRO A 198 -11.94 16.28 0.36
C PRO A 198 -13.03 17.18 0.97
N GLU A 199 -14.28 16.70 0.95
CA GLU A 199 -15.42 17.41 1.52
C GLU A 199 -15.33 17.57 3.04
N SER A 200 -14.80 16.57 3.75
CA SER A 200 -14.58 16.63 5.20
C SER A 200 -13.64 17.77 5.56
N TRP A 201 -12.62 18.02 4.76
CA TRP A 201 -11.67 19.12 4.94
C TRP A 201 -12.30 20.47 4.63
N ALA A 202 -13.11 20.56 3.57
CA ALA A 202 -13.81 21.78 3.22
C ALA A 202 -14.79 22.20 4.33
N MET A 203 -15.53 21.25 4.91
CA MET A 203 -16.45 21.49 6.02
C MET A 203 -15.71 21.90 7.29
N LEU A 204 -14.58 21.29 7.60
CA LEU A 204 -13.75 21.64 8.76
C LEU A 204 -13.20 23.07 8.64
N LEU A 205 -12.67 23.43 7.47
CA LEU A 205 -12.19 24.78 7.17
C LEU A 205 -13.30 25.82 7.21
N ALA A 206 -14.48 25.49 6.64
CA ALA A 206 -15.66 26.35 6.71
C ALA A 206 -16.13 26.55 8.15
N GLY A 207 -16.15 25.48 8.95
CA GLY A 207 -16.53 25.55 10.37
C GLY A 207 -15.59 26.45 11.19
N PHE A 208 -14.29 26.29 11.07
CA PHE A 208 -13.31 27.15 11.75
C PHE A 208 -13.35 28.58 11.22
N GLY A 209 -13.58 28.80 9.93
CA GLY A 209 -13.75 30.11 9.32
C GLY A 209 -14.95 30.86 9.92
N LEU A 210 -16.09 30.20 10.09
CA LEU A 210 -17.28 30.76 10.71
C LEU A 210 -17.08 31.12 12.18
N ILE A 211 -16.42 30.25 12.95
CA ILE A 211 -16.09 30.53 14.36
C ILE A 211 -15.16 31.75 14.47
N GLY A 212 -14.17 31.85 13.58
CA GLY A 212 -13.26 33.02 13.55
C GLY A 212 -13.98 34.33 13.23
N LEU A 213 -14.94 34.32 12.31
CA LEU A 213 -15.78 35.45 11.95
C LEU A 213 -16.71 35.88 13.09
N MET A 214 -17.32 34.94 13.80
CA MET A 214 -18.19 35.23 14.96
C MET A 214 -17.40 35.88 16.09
N ARG A 215 -16.20 35.40 16.39
CA ARG A 215 -15.34 35.96 17.44
C ARG A 215 -14.88 37.38 17.10
N ARG A 216 -14.65 37.72 15.85
CA ARG A 216 -14.29 39.04 15.40
C ARG A 216 -15.44 40.05 15.55
N ARG A 217 -16.69 39.61 15.31
CA ARG A 217 -17.89 40.45 15.48
C ARG A 217 -18.18 40.81 16.97
N SER A 218 -17.92 39.88 17.91
CA SER A 218 -18.19 40.12 19.33
C SER A 218 -17.26 41.16 19.93
N ASN A 219 -16.04 41.34 19.40
CA ASN A 219 -15.08 42.34 19.89
C ASN A 219 -15.34 43.77 19.38
N SER A 220 -16.24 43.96 18.41
CA SER A 220 -16.54 45.29 17.83
C SER A 220 -17.73 46.00 18.51
N ALA A 221 -18.36 45.36 19.50
CA ALA A 221 -19.58 45.89 20.14
C ALA A 221 -19.33 46.66 21.46
N THR A 222 -18.08 46.95 21.85
CA THR A 222 -17.79 47.58 23.12
C THR A 222 -17.02 48.90 22.97
N VAL A 223 -17.54 49.85 22.19
CA VAL A 223 -17.15 51.25 22.27
C VAL A 223 -18.36 52.10 21.93
N VAL A 224 -19.22 52.31 22.90
CA VAL A 224 -20.12 53.51 22.90
C VAL A 224 -20.25 54.01 24.32
N SER A 225 -19.82 55.26 24.46
CA SER A 225 -20.24 56.34 25.35
C SER A 225 -19.65 56.43 26.78
N ALA A 226 -18.92 57.49 26.98
CA ALA A 226 -19.32 58.59 27.91
C ALA A 226 -18.87 59.90 27.30
#